data_31477ac5816a8dba788c478475cd4c15
#
_entry.id   31477ac5816a8dba788c478475cd4c15
#
_cell.length_a   1.000
_cell.length_b   1.000
_cell.length_c   1.000
_cell.angle_alpha   90.00
_cell.angle_beta   90.00
_cell.angle_gamma   90.00
#
_symmetry.space_group_name_H-M   'P 1'
#
loop_
_entity.id
_entity.type
_entity.pdbx_description
1 polymer ?
#
loop_
_entity_poly.entity_id
_entity_poly.type
_entity_poly.pdbx_seq_one_letter_code
_entity_poly.pdbx_strand_id
1 'polypeptide(L)'
;MNGLIVYKGKYGATQQYTEWLGKELNLPVYTAAELQKKDLSLCDFIIIGSSVYIGKLQISQWLRSNTASIRGKKIFFFQVAATPPDQKEKLETYMRSGVPEELRPGCDFFYYPGKMIIRELSWTDRFMLKMGARLTKDPAAKKTMLTDYNHVKKENITSLVNAVKKFCTAKKETMQPA
;
A
#
# COMPACT_ATOMS: atom_id res chain seq x y z
N MET A 1 10.58 2.35 -20.31
CA MET A 1 10.65 1.79 -18.96
C MET A 1 9.37 1.06 -18.66
N ASN A 2 9.48 -0.16 -18.18
CA ASN A 2 8.36 -1.03 -17.90
C ASN A 2 8.11 -1.07 -16.39
N GLY A 3 6.91 -0.69 -15.98
CA GLY A 3 6.48 -0.78 -14.59
C GLY A 3 5.13 -1.47 -14.48
N LEU A 4 4.81 -1.95 -13.30
CA LEU A 4 3.49 -2.47 -12.97
C LEU A 4 3.08 -2.12 -11.54
N ILE A 5 1.80 -2.27 -11.27
CA ILE A 5 1.24 -2.09 -9.93
C ILE A 5 0.71 -3.43 -9.43
N VAL A 6 1.12 -3.82 -8.22
CA VAL A 6 0.57 -4.97 -7.51
C VAL A 6 0.00 -4.55 -6.17
N TYR A 7 -1.15 -5.11 -5.80
CA TYR A 7 -1.76 -4.73 -4.53
C TYR A 7 -2.47 -5.89 -3.83
N LYS A 8 -2.65 -5.72 -2.52
CA LYS A 8 -3.54 -6.52 -1.69
C LYS A 8 -4.25 -5.63 -0.68
N GLY A 9 -5.58 -5.67 -0.70
CA GLY A 9 -6.44 -4.92 0.21
C GLY A 9 -7.75 -5.65 0.46
N LYS A 10 -8.51 -5.24 1.51
CA LYS A 10 -9.73 -5.94 1.93
C LYS A 10 -11.01 -5.16 1.64
N TYR A 11 -11.02 -3.85 1.87
CA TYR A 11 -12.24 -3.02 1.86
C TYR A 11 -12.21 -1.93 0.79
N GLY A 12 -11.54 -2.18 -0.33
CA GLY A 12 -11.60 -1.34 -1.53
C GLY A 12 -10.75 -0.07 -1.51
N ALA A 13 -10.26 0.43 -0.36
CA ALA A 13 -9.46 1.66 -0.33
C ALA A 13 -8.14 1.51 -1.10
N THR A 14 -7.41 0.41 -0.88
CA THR A 14 -6.15 0.12 -1.61
C THR A 14 -6.40 -0.04 -3.11
N GLN A 15 -7.47 -0.75 -3.49
CA GLN A 15 -7.89 -0.91 -4.87
C GLN A 15 -8.15 0.45 -5.55
N GLN A 16 -8.90 1.32 -4.89
CA GLN A 16 -9.21 2.66 -5.43
C GLN A 16 -7.95 3.47 -5.71
N TYR A 17 -6.97 3.46 -4.80
CA TYR A 17 -5.68 4.13 -5.03
C TYR A 17 -4.90 3.49 -6.19
N THR A 18 -4.89 2.16 -6.31
CA THR A 18 -4.21 1.48 -7.43
C THR A 18 -4.86 1.77 -8.78
N GLU A 19 -6.18 1.86 -8.85
CA GLU A 19 -6.89 2.24 -10.07
C GLU A 19 -6.54 3.66 -10.52
N TRP A 20 -6.46 4.62 -9.58
CA TRP A 20 -6.03 5.98 -9.91
C TRP A 20 -4.57 6.03 -10.35
N LEU A 21 -3.67 5.32 -9.64
CA LEU A 21 -2.26 5.23 -10.02
C LEU A 21 -2.09 4.59 -11.40
N GLY A 22 -2.80 3.50 -11.69
CA GLY A 22 -2.78 2.82 -12.97
C GLY A 22 -3.19 3.72 -14.12
N LYS A 23 -4.28 4.49 -13.95
CA LYS A 23 -4.75 5.47 -14.94
C LYS A 23 -3.76 6.63 -15.12
N GLU A 24 -3.27 7.22 -14.02
CA GLU A 24 -2.40 8.39 -14.05
C GLU A 24 -1.01 8.10 -14.64
N LEU A 25 -0.49 6.90 -14.42
CA LEU A 25 0.83 6.46 -14.87
C LEU A 25 0.78 5.57 -16.12
N ASN A 26 -0.41 5.24 -16.62
CA ASN A 26 -0.63 4.27 -17.71
C ASN A 26 0.08 2.93 -17.46
N LEU A 27 -0.12 2.36 -16.27
CA LEU A 27 0.50 1.12 -15.84
C LEU A 27 -0.54 0.01 -15.64
N PRO A 28 -0.18 -1.26 -15.96
CA PRO A 28 -1.04 -2.40 -15.66
C PRO A 28 -1.14 -2.62 -14.14
N VAL A 29 -2.35 -2.97 -13.69
CA VAL A 29 -2.69 -3.21 -12.28
C VAL A 29 -3.05 -4.67 -12.08
N TYR A 30 -2.47 -5.30 -11.06
CA TYR A 30 -2.71 -6.69 -10.69
C TYR A 30 -2.94 -6.84 -9.19
N THR A 31 -3.80 -7.74 -8.82
CA THR A 31 -3.83 -8.23 -7.44
C THR A 31 -2.61 -9.13 -7.17
N ALA A 32 -2.24 -9.26 -5.91
CA ALA A 32 -1.15 -10.17 -5.50
C ALA A 32 -1.42 -11.65 -5.91
N ALA A 33 -2.68 -12.04 -6.06
CA ALA A 33 -3.05 -13.39 -6.52
C ALA A 33 -2.83 -13.57 -8.03
N GLU A 34 -3.18 -12.58 -8.84
CA GLU A 34 -3.01 -12.62 -10.30
C GLU A 34 -1.54 -12.60 -10.70
N LEU A 35 -0.72 -11.87 -9.94
CA LEU A 35 0.70 -11.69 -10.28
C LEU A 35 1.58 -12.88 -9.89
N GLN A 36 1.11 -13.84 -9.09
CA GLN A 36 1.88 -15.04 -8.71
C GLN A 36 2.38 -15.87 -9.90
N LYS A 37 1.74 -15.75 -11.06
CA LYS A 37 2.05 -16.54 -12.26
C LYS A 37 2.78 -15.73 -13.35
N LYS A 38 3.12 -14.47 -13.12
CA LYS A 38 3.74 -13.60 -14.12
C LYS A 38 5.22 -13.40 -13.84
N ASP A 39 6.00 -13.35 -14.92
CA ASP A 39 7.41 -13.01 -14.84
C ASP A 39 7.60 -11.51 -14.53
N LEU A 40 8.31 -11.24 -13.47
CA LEU A 40 8.66 -9.89 -13.02
C LEU A 40 10.01 -9.41 -13.56
N SER A 41 10.75 -10.27 -14.30
CA SER A 41 12.11 -9.96 -14.79
C SER A 41 12.16 -8.72 -15.68
N LEU A 42 11.12 -8.51 -16.50
CA LEU A 42 11.04 -7.41 -17.46
C LEU A 42 10.64 -6.05 -16.86
N CYS A 43 10.37 -6.00 -15.56
CA CYS A 43 10.00 -4.76 -14.89
C CYS A 43 11.23 -3.98 -14.42
N ASP A 44 11.31 -2.71 -14.76
CA ASP A 44 12.31 -1.76 -14.26
C ASP A 44 12.00 -1.31 -12.83
N PHE A 45 10.72 -1.14 -12.52
CA PHE A 45 10.22 -0.74 -11.20
C PHE A 45 8.84 -1.36 -10.92
N ILE A 46 8.48 -1.40 -9.65
CA ILE A 46 7.20 -1.95 -9.19
C ILE A 46 6.57 -0.98 -8.18
N ILE A 47 5.28 -0.69 -8.37
CA ILE A 47 4.46 -0.02 -7.36
C ILE A 47 3.73 -1.09 -6.57
N ILE A 48 3.88 -1.09 -5.25
CA ILE A 48 3.29 -2.09 -4.36
C ILE A 48 2.33 -1.43 -3.38
N GLY A 49 1.07 -1.85 -3.40
CA GLY A 49 0.03 -1.36 -2.51
C GLY A 49 -0.44 -2.39 -1.48
N SER A 50 -0.51 -2.00 -0.21
CA SER A 50 -1.05 -2.86 0.84
C SER A 50 -1.98 -2.13 1.78
N SER A 51 -3.12 -2.75 2.14
CA SER A 51 -3.81 -2.30 3.34
C SER A 51 -3.15 -2.86 4.60
N VAL A 52 -3.23 -2.09 5.68
CA VAL A 52 -2.97 -2.58 7.04
C VAL A 52 -4.26 -3.16 7.59
N TYR A 53 -4.22 -4.44 7.97
CA TYR A 53 -5.34 -5.13 8.58
C TYR A 53 -4.88 -5.82 9.86
N ILE A 54 -5.50 -5.51 10.98
CA ILE A 54 -5.11 -5.98 12.34
C ILE A 54 -3.61 -5.83 12.58
N GLY A 55 -3.08 -4.62 12.32
CA GLY A 55 -1.67 -4.28 12.54
C GLY A 55 -0.66 -4.93 11.60
N LYS A 56 -1.10 -5.59 10.52
CA LYS A 56 -0.22 -6.29 9.56
C LYS A 56 -0.50 -5.84 8.13
N LEU A 57 0.56 -5.72 7.32
CA LEU A 57 0.44 -5.52 5.88
C LEU A 57 -0.11 -6.80 5.23
N GLN A 58 -1.20 -6.68 4.48
CA GLN A 58 -1.82 -7.85 3.85
C GLN A 58 -0.96 -8.48 2.74
N ILE A 59 -0.09 -7.70 2.11
CA ILE A 59 0.78 -8.17 1.02
C ILE A 59 2.06 -8.86 1.51
N SER A 60 2.34 -8.89 2.83
CA SER A 60 3.62 -9.39 3.40
C SER A 60 4.00 -10.80 2.92
N GLN A 61 3.04 -11.71 2.82
CA GLN A 61 3.31 -13.07 2.34
C GLN A 61 3.77 -13.06 0.87
N TRP A 62 3.09 -12.28 0.02
CA TRP A 62 3.47 -12.13 -1.37
C TRP A 62 4.88 -11.55 -1.52
N LEU A 63 5.22 -10.53 -0.72
CA LEU A 63 6.56 -9.93 -0.70
C LEU A 63 7.62 -10.98 -0.39
N ARG A 64 7.43 -11.78 0.67
CA ARG A 64 8.37 -12.85 1.04
C ARG A 64 8.54 -13.89 -0.07
N SER A 65 7.45 -14.31 -0.69
CA SER A 65 7.48 -15.30 -1.77
C SER A 65 8.14 -14.78 -3.05
N ASN A 66 8.18 -13.46 -3.26
CA ASN A 66 8.71 -12.84 -4.47
C ASN A 66 9.98 -12.01 -4.24
N THR A 67 10.56 -12.05 -3.03
CA THR A 67 11.75 -11.26 -2.67
C THR A 67 12.88 -11.41 -3.69
N ALA A 68 13.21 -12.63 -4.10
CA ALA A 68 14.27 -12.90 -5.07
C ALA A 68 13.99 -12.24 -6.45
N SER A 69 12.74 -12.25 -6.90
CA SER A 69 12.33 -11.71 -8.21
C SER A 69 12.28 -10.18 -8.27
N ILE A 70 12.10 -9.52 -7.12
CA ILE A 70 11.96 -8.06 -7.04
C ILE A 70 13.13 -7.36 -6.37
N ARG A 71 14.06 -8.12 -5.80
CA ARG A 71 15.30 -7.60 -5.21
C ARG A 71 16.12 -6.85 -6.27
N GLY A 72 16.63 -5.68 -5.90
CA GLY A 72 17.41 -4.81 -6.79
C GLY A 72 16.56 -3.96 -7.75
N LYS A 73 15.24 -4.14 -7.81
CA LYS A 73 14.35 -3.25 -8.55
C LYS A 73 14.00 -2.02 -7.70
N LYS A 74 13.67 -0.91 -8.38
CA LYS A 74 13.07 0.23 -7.69
C LYS A 74 11.64 -0.11 -7.26
N ILE A 75 11.34 0.12 -5.99
CA ILE A 75 10.03 -0.15 -5.41
C ILE A 75 9.43 1.16 -4.87
N PHE A 76 8.19 1.46 -5.29
CA PHE A 76 7.37 2.50 -4.71
C PHE A 76 6.28 1.81 -3.88
N PHE A 77 6.42 1.83 -2.56
CA PHE A 77 5.52 1.12 -1.67
C PHE A 77 4.55 2.07 -0.99
N PHE A 78 3.25 1.83 -1.13
CA PHE A 78 2.28 2.57 -0.34
C PHE A 78 1.47 1.65 0.58
N GLN A 79 1.29 2.08 1.82
CA GLN A 79 0.40 1.43 2.76
C GLN A 79 -0.84 2.27 3.03
N VAL A 80 -1.99 1.60 3.08
CA VAL A 80 -3.28 2.21 3.39
C VAL A 80 -3.70 1.79 4.79
N ALA A 81 -3.86 2.75 5.68
CA ALA A 81 -4.18 2.49 7.08
C ALA A 81 -5.25 3.45 7.62
N ALA A 82 -5.93 3.01 8.68
CA ALA A 82 -6.76 3.87 9.53
C ALA A 82 -5.92 4.75 10.47
N THR A 83 -4.65 4.39 10.65
CA THR A 83 -3.71 5.12 11.51
C THR A 83 -3.49 6.52 10.95
N PRO A 84 -3.66 7.57 11.75
CA PRO A 84 -3.41 8.95 11.34
C PRO A 84 -1.97 9.17 10.88
N PRO A 85 -1.72 10.08 9.91
CA PRO A 85 -0.38 10.33 9.35
C PRO A 85 0.65 10.87 10.34
N ASP A 86 0.21 11.48 11.43
CA ASP A 86 1.06 11.99 12.52
C ASP A 86 1.64 10.87 13.39
N GLN A 87 1.00 9.68 13.43
CA GLN A 87 1.51 8.50 14.12
C GLN A 87 2.58 7.76 13.31
N LYS A 88 3.66 8.46 12.94
CA LYS A 88 4.71 7.95 12.04
C LYS A 88 5.35 6.66 12.55
N GLU A 89 5.70 6.58 13.83
CA GLU A 89 6.33 5.38 14.42
C GLU A 89 5.47 4.12 14.23
N LYS A 90 4.16 4.26 14.39
CA LYS A 90 3.23 3.14 14.20
C LYS A 90 3.13 2.72 12.73
N LEU A 91 3.10 3.70 11.82
CA LEU A 91 3.12 3.44 10.37
C LEU A 91 4.41 2.75 9.94
N GLU A 92 5.57 3.20 10.45
CA GLU A 92 6.86 2.56 10.21
C GLU A 92 6.93 1.14 10.79
N THR A 93 6.32 0.90 11.96
CA THR A 93 6.27 -0.44 12.56
C THR A 93 5.57 -1.43 11.64
N TYR A 94 4.47 -1.04 11.00
CA TYR A 94 3.78 -1.90 10.03
C TYR A 94 4.67 -2.20 8.81
N MET A 95 5.36 -1.19 8.31
CA MET A 95 6.29 -1.34 7.20
C MET A 95 7.45 -2.28 7.58
N ARG A 96 8.11 -2.02 8.71
CA ARG A 96 9.26 -2.83 9.17
C ARG A 96 8.89 -4.29 9.43
N SER A 97 7.71 -4.56 9.96
CA SER A 97 7.25 -5.92 10.23
C SER A 97 6.79 -6.68 8.97
N GLY A 98 6.32 -5.95 7.96
CA GLY A 98 5.66 -6.52 6.79
C GLY A 98 6.52 -6.58 5.53
N VAL A 99 7.51 -5.67 5.37
CA VAL A 99 8.41 -5.61 4.21
C VAL A 99 9.73 -6.29 4.55
N PRO A 100 10.18 -7.31 3.80
CA PRO A 100 11.49 -7.94 3.98
C PRO A 100 12.63 -6.91 4.00
N GLU A 101 13.61 -7.15 4.87
CA GLU A 101 14.71 -6.21 5.09
C GLU A 101 15.52 -5.94 3.81
N GLU A 102 15.72 -6.96 3.01
CA GLU A 102 16.50 -6.90 1.76
C GLU A 102 15.84 -6.01 0.69
N LEU A 103 14.53 -5.75 0.81
CA LEU A 103 13.80 -4.90 -0.14
C LEU A 103 13.79 -3.43 0.26
N ARG A 104 13.96 -3.13 1.57
CA ARG A 104 13.80 -1.77 2.11
C ARG A 104 14.72 -0.73 1.49
N PRO A 105 16.02 -1.02 1.20
CA PRO A 105 16.91 -0.04 0.59
C PRO A 105 16.46 0.45 -0.79
N GLY A 106 15.71 -0.37 -1.54
CA GLY A 106 15.15 -0.03 -2.86
C GLY A 106 13.77 0.62 -2.81
N CYS A 107 13.18 0.77 -1.61
CA CYS A 107 11.80 1.23 -1.44
C CYS A 107 11.71 2.73 -1.10
N ASP A 108 10.85 3.45 -1.84
CA ASP A 108 10.27 4.70 -1.38
C ASP A 108 8.91 4.41 -0.75
N PHE A 109 8.70 4.87 0.50
CA PHE A 109 7.49 4.57 1.26
C PHE A 109 6.51 5.73 1.28
N PHE A 110 5.21 5.42 1.07
CA PHE A 110 4.10 6.37 1.08
C PHE A 110 3.00 5.86 2.01
N TYR A 111 2.36 6.78 2.71
CA TYR A 111 1.28 6.47 3.65
C TYR A 111 0.00 7.13 3.18
N TYR A 112 -1.04 6.33 2.98
CA TYR A 112 -2.33 6.81 2.52
C TYR A 112 -3.42 6.53 3.55
N PRO A 113 -4.30 7.50 3.78
CA PRO A 113 -5.44 7.29 4.67
C PRO A 113 -6.42 6.30 4.04
N GLY A 114 -7.06 5.50 4.90
CA GLY A 114 -8.04 4.51 4.48
C GLY A 114 -9.48 5.00 4.58
N LYS A 115 -10.39 4.03 4.43
CA LYS A 115 -11.80 4.16 4.75
C LYS A 115 -12.25 3.02 5.66
N MET A 116 -13.25 3.26 6.46
CA MET A 116 -13.97 2.25 7.21
C MET A 116 -15.46 2.58 7.19
N ILE A 117 -16.25 1.74 6.55
CA ILE A 117 -17.71 1.82 6.53
C ILE A 117 -18.21 0.57 7.24
N ILE A 118 -18.73 0.71 8.44
CA ILE A 118 -19.03 -0.40 9.35
C ILE A 118 -20.01 -1.39 8.72
N ARG A 119 -20.98 -0.92 7.98
CA ARG A 119 -21.96 -1.77 7.27
C ARG A 119 -21.31 -2.65 6.19
N GLU A 120 -20.16 -2.25 5.64
CA GLU A 120 -19.42 -2.99 4.60
C GLU A 120 -18.46 -4.02 5.18
N LEU A 121 -18.21 -3.98 6.49
CA LEU A 121 -17.35 -4.94 7.17
C LEU A 121 -18.02 -6.32 7.21
N SER A 122 -17.20 -7.37 7.14
CA SER A 122 -17.65 -8.74 7.44
C SER A 122 -18.24 -8.82 8.85
N TRP A 123 -19.10 -9.80 9.10
CA TRP A 123 -19.69 -9.97 10.43
C TRP A 123 -18.62 -10.22 11.50
N THR A 124 -17.56 -10.97 11.18
CA THR A 124 -16.41 -11.19 12.06
C THR A 124 -15.66 -9.91 12.39
N ASP A 125 -15.43 -9.04 11.40
CA ASP A 125 -14.73 -7.78 11.61
C ASP A 125 -15.60 -6.80 12.41
N ARG A 126 -16.91 -6.77 12.17
CA ARG A 126 -17.85 -6.01 13.00
C ARG A 126 -17.85 -6.49 14.45
N PHE A 127 -17.81 -7.80 14.66
CA PHE A 127 -17.73 -8.37 15.99
C PHE A 127 -16.42 -7.99 16.69
N MET A 128 -15.27 -8.17 16.03
CA MET A 128 -13.96 -7.77 16.57
C MET A 128 -13.89 -6.27 16.88
N LEU A 129 -14.44 -5.43 15.99
CA LEU A 129 -14.50 -3.99 16.20
C LEU A 129 -15.31 -3.62 17.46
N LYS A 130 -16.48 -4.22 17.63
CA LYS A 130 -17.32 -4.02 18.82
C LYS A 130 -16.63 -4.52 20.11
N MET A 131 -15.94 -5.66 20.03
CA MET A 131 -15.18 -6.17 21.16
C MET A 131 -14.00 -5.24 21.52
N GLY A 132 -13.23 -4.80 20.54
CA GLY A 132 -12.16 -3.82 20.73
C GLY A 132 -12.67 -2.51 21.36
N ALA A 133 -13.79 -2.00 20.86
CA ALA A 133 -14.42 -0.80 21.42
C ALA A 133 -14.91 -0.98 22.87
N ARG A 134 -15.34 -2.19 23.25
CA ARG A 134 -15.71 -2.48 24.65
C ARG A 134 -14.50 -2.49 25.59
N LEU A 135 -13.35 -2.96 25.11
CA LEU A 135 -12.11 -3.00 25.87
C LEU A 135 -11.39 -1.66 25.94
N THR A 136 -11.73 -0.73 25.05
CA THR A 136 -11.15 0.62 25.03
C THR A 136 -11.72 1.46 26.16
N LYS A 137 -10.84 1.93 27.06
CA LYS A 137 -11.22 2.75 28.23
C LYS A 137 -11.49 4.20 27.87
N ASP A 138 -10.83 4.74 26.84
CA ASP A 138 -11.00 6.11 26.38
C ASP A 138 -12.30 6.27 25.57
N PRO A 139 -13.25 7.10 26.02
CA PRO A 139 -14.51 7.32 25.31
C PRO A 139 -14.35 7.92 23.91
N ALA A 140 -13.36 8.80 23.70
CA ALA A 140 -13.11 9.43 22.42
C ALA A 140 -12.56 8.40 21.40
N ALA A 141 -11.59 7.58 21.81
CA ALA A 141 -11.07 6.49 20.98
C ALA A 141 -12.16 5.46 20.64
N LYS A 142 -13.02 5.10 21.61
CA LYS A 142 -14.16 4.21 21.41
C LYS A 142 -15.14 4.78 20.38
N LYS A 143 -15.48 6.06 20.46
CA LYS A 143 -16.37 6.73 19.50
C LYS A 143 -15.75 6.70 18.09
N THR A 144 -14.47 7.03 17.97
CA THR A 144 -13.75 7.00 16.69
C THR A 144 -13.75 5.61 16.07
N MET A 145 -13.55 4.56 16.87
CA MET A 145 -13.59 3.17 16.39
C MET A 145 -14.96 2.76 15.84
N LEU A 146 -16.04 3.33 16.34
CA LEU A 146 -17.43 2.99 15.96
C LEU A 146 -18.05 3.99 14.99
N THR A 147 -17.26 4.88 14.39
CA THR A 147 -17.72 5.89 13.44
C THR A 147 -17.20 5.58 12.05
N ASP A 148 -18.09 5.64 11.06
CA ASP A 148 -17.73 5.54 9.66
C ASP A 148 -16.84 6.72 9.25
N TYR A 149 -15.81 6.43 8.45
CA TYR A 149 -14.99 7.47 7.84
C TYR A 149 -14.51 7.06 6.44
N ASN A 150 -14.26 8.06 5.59
CA ASN A 150 -13.64 7.88 4.29
C ASN A 150 -12.69 9.04 4.00
N HIS A 151 -11.39 8.77 4.08
CA HIS A 151 -10.33 9.74 3.77
C HIS A 151 -9.60 9.41 2.47
N VAL A 152 -10.17 8.51 1.65
CA VAL A 152 -9.64 8.15 0.34
C VAL A 152 -9.91 9.27 -0.64
N LYS A 153 -8.85 9.94 -1.11
CA LYS A 153 -8.90 11.06 -2.05
C LYS A 153 -7.86 10.88 -3.15
N LYS A 154 -8.17 11.34 -4.37
CA LYS A 154 -7.25 11.22 -5.51
C LYS A 154 -5.96 12.02 -5.28
N GLU A 155 -6.03 13.15 -4.60
CA GLU A 155 -4.89 14.02 -4.32
C GLU A 155 -3.80 13.30 -3.51
N ASN A 156 -4.15 12.29 -2.72
CA ASN A 156 -3.20 11.53 -1.91
C ASN A 156 -2.13 10.80 -2.74
N ILE A 157 -2.41 10.48 -4.01
CA ILE A 157 -1.44 9.78 -4.87
C ILE A 157 -0.38 10.71 -5.48
N THR A 158 -0.53 12.02 -5.41
CA THR A 158 0.31 13.00 -6.13
C THR A 158 1.80 12.83 -5.83
N SER A 159 2.17 12.62 -4.58
CA SER A 159 3.58 12.46 -4.17
C SER A 159 4.22 11.22 -4.81
N LEU A 160 3.52 10.09 -4.84
CA LEU A 160 4.00 8.85 -5.47
C LEU A 160 4.09 9.01 -6.99
N VAL A 161 3.07 9.61 -7.63
CA VAL A 161 3.07 9.88 -9.06
C VAL A 161 4.29 10.71 -9.45
N ASN A 162 4.59 11.77 -8.69
CA ASN A 162 5.74 12.63 -8.94
C ASN A 162 7.07 11.87 -8.75
N ALA A 163 7.17 11.02 -7.73
CA ALA A 163 8.35 10.19 -7.49
C ALA A 163 8.61 9.21 -8.65
N VAL A 164 7.56 8.55 -9.15
CA VAL A 164 7.67 7.66 -10.31
C VAL A 164 8.08 8.43 -11.57
N LYS A 165 7.44 9.56 -11.87
CA LYS A 165 7.78 10.39 -13.04
C LYS A 165 9.24 10.85 -12.97
N LYS A 166 9.71 11.34 -11.82
CA LYS A 166 11.10 11.74 -11.59
C LYS A 166 12.08 10.58 -11.84
N PHE A 167 11.79 9.40 -11.30
CA PHE A 167 12.61 8.20 -11.51
C PHE A 167 12.69 7.84 -13.00
N CYS A 168 11.57 7.87 -13.72
CA CYS A 168 11.51 7.56 -15.13
C CYS A 168 12.30 8.56 -16.00
N THR A 169 12.29 9.84 -15.65
CA THR A 169 13.05 10.88 -16.37
C THR A 169 14.55 10.70 -16.14
N ALA A 170 14.98 10.60 -14.89
CA ALA A 170 16.40 10.43 -14.55
C ALA A 170 17.05 9.20 -15.23
N LYS A 171 16.30 8.08 -15.30
CA LYS A 171 16.82 6.87 -15.95
C LYS A 171 16.87 6.99 -17.46
N LYS A 172 16.01 7.78 -18.10
CA LYS A 172 16.08 8.06 -19.54
C LYS A 172 17.32 8.88 -19.89
N GLU A 173 17.63 9.90 -19.09
CA GLU A 173 18.82 10.73 -19.26
C GLU A 173 20.11 9.93 -19.15
N THR A 174 20.18 8.95 -18.22
CA THR A 174 21.36 8.08 -18.03
C THR A 174 21.53 7.06 -19.16
N MET A 175 20.51 6.78 -19.96
CA MET A 175 20.54 5.81 -21.06
C MET A 175 20.72 6.45 -22.44
N GLN A 176 20.77 7.79 -22.57
CA GLN A 176 21.16 8.45 -23.81
C GLN A 176 22.70 8.52 -23.86
N PRO A 177 23.37 7.82 -24.84
CA PRO A 177 24.79 8.01 -25.04
C PRO A 177 25.04 9.44 -25.52
N ALA A 178 26.14 10.01 -25.05
CA ALA A 178 26.64 11.30 -25.51
C ALA A 178 27.02 11.25 -26.99
#